data_3bd5961339b98a7837779ea2f582886c
#
_entry.id   3bd5961339b98a7837779ea2f582886c
#
_cell.length_a   1.000
_cell.length_b   1.000
_cell.length_c   1.000
_cell.angle_alpha   90.00
_cell.angle_beta   90.00
_cell.angle_gamma   90.00
#
_symmetry.space_group_name_H-M   'P 1'
#
loop_
_entity.id
_entity.type
_entity.pdbx_description
1 polymer ?
#
loop_
_entity_poly.entity_id
_entity_poly.type
_entity_poly.pdbx_seq_one_letter_code
_entity_poly.pdbx_strand_id
1 'polypeptide(L)'
;MDSTRPIRALMRGLDALTILNLRDGATVSEIAHEIRLPRTTVYRILETLCVSGFVYRDSADERYRLTILVRGLSGGFDDEAWIHQIAKPAIYQLCREIVWPVSIATLSGTKMMLREATDHATPLAIERYSAGFQLSLLSATGRVYLANCPPAQRDALIEILARSTKEEDKPARDRGELLRALAEIKAHGYASATRTRRLIDEYTVSVPIPMGEGPAALTVRFAASALPLKAGLERFLPKLRHCAAKISTSFLEQQAEARAKSAPQATA
;
A
#
# COMPACT_ATOMS: atom_id res chain seq x y z
N MET A 1 14.42 -22.49 19.30
CA MET A 1 15.02 -21.41 18.49
C MET A 1 15.05 -20.17 19.36
N ASP A 2 16.24 -19.78 19.80
CA ASP A 2 16.41 -18.60 20.64
C ASP A 2 15.91 -17.35 19.89
N SER A 3 14.98 -16.65 20.51
CA SER A 3 14.49 -15.35 20.03
C SER A 3 15.62 -14.34 20.12
N THR A 4 16.38 -14.16 19.05
CA THR A 4 17.37 -13.11 18.94
C THR A 4 16.65 -11.76 19.07
N ARG A 5 17.01 -10.99 20.11
CA ARG A 5 16.43 -9.65 20.32
C ARG A 5 16.78 -8.75 19.12
N PRO A 6 15.79 -8.10 18.50
CA PRO A 6 16.03 -7.20 17.37
C PRO A 6 17.04 -6.10 17.72
N ILE A 7 17.90 -5.75 16.77
CA ILE A 7 18.84 -4.62 16.92
C ILE A 7 18.06 -3.32 16.77
N ARG A 8 17.71 -2.70 17.91
CA ARG A 8 16.88 -1.49 17.97
C ARG A 8 17.43 -0.33 17.13
N ALA A 9 18.77 -0.17 17.09
CA ALA A 9 19.39 0.90 16.30
C ALA A 9 19.14 0.72 14.79
N LEU A 10 19.24 -0.52 14.30
CA LEU A 10 18.94 -0.84 12.89
C LEU A 10 17.48 -0.55 12.54
N MET A 11 16.54 -1.01 13.37
CA MET A 11 15.10 -0.75 13.17
C MET A 11 14.82 0.75 13.06
N ARG A 12 15.37 1.54 13.98
CA ARG A 12 15.20 3.02 13.99
C ARG A 12 15.83 3.69 12.75
N GLY A 13 16.93 3.17 12.24
CA GLY A 13 17.55 3.64 11.00
C GLY A 13 16.64 3.38 9.79
N LEU A 14 16.05 2.19 9.71
CA LEU A 14 15.07 1.84 8.67
C LEU A 14 13.80 2.69 8.77
N ASP A 15 13.29 2.95 9.97
CA ASP A 15 12.15 3.85 10.19
C ASP A 15 12.45 5.27 9.68
N ALA A 16 13.64 5.80 9.95
CA ALA A 16 14.06 7.12 9.49
C ALA A 16 14.14 7.18 7.94
N LEU A 17 14.72 6.15 7.29
CA LEU A 17 14.74 6.06 5.82
C LEU A 17 13.32 5.99 5.23
N THR A 18 12.43 5.23 5.86
CA THR A 18 11.03 5.12 5.43
C THR A 18 10.32 6.47 5.47
N ILE A 19 10.51 7.26 6.54
CA ILE A 19 9.92 8.59 6.66
C ILE A 19 10.47 9.53 5.57
N LEU A 20 11.78 9.53 5.36
CA LEU A 20 12.41 10.34 4.32
C LEU A 20 11.94 9.95 2.92
N ASN A 21 11.62 8.67 2.69
CA ASN A 21 11.11 8.20 1.41
C ASN A 21 9.67 8.68 1.10
N LEU A 22 8.89 9.02 2.14
CA LEU A 22 7.52 9.54 1.99
C LEU A 22 7.47 11.07 1.85
N ARG A 23 8.61 11.77 2.01
CA ARG A 23 8.69 13.22 2.05
C ARG A 23 9.78 13.75 1.12
N ASP A 24 9.61 14.98 0.67
CA ASP A 24 10.67 15.74 -0.01
C ASP A 24 11.55 16.43 1.04
N GLY A 25 12.29 15.61 1.81
CA GLY A 25 13.11 16.03 2.93
C GLY A 25 12.35 16.25 4.25
N ALA A 26 13.07 16.04 5.37
CA ALA A 26 12.56 16.27 6.72
C ALA A 26 13.64 16.76 7.66
N THR A 27 13.27 17.57 8.64
CA THR A 27 14.14 18.00 9.74
C THR A 27 14.27 16.94 10.81
N VAL A 28 15.31 17.01 11.64
CA VAL A 28 15.48 16.14 12.83
C VAL A 28 14.22 16.14 13.71
N SER A 29 13.58 17.29 13.87
CA SER A 29 12.41 17.45 14.74
C SER A 29 11.17 16.75 14.19
N GLU A 30 10.93 16.85 12.89
CA GLU A 30 9.81 16.19 12.20
C GLU A 30 9.95 14.67 12.28
N ILE A 31 11.14 14.13 12.02
CA ILE A 31 11.42 12.70 12.14
C ILE A 31 11.30 12.24 13.60
N ALA A 32 11.86 13.00 14.56
CA ALA A 32 11.80 12.66 15.99
C ALA A 32 10.37 12.57 16.51
N HIS A 33 9.50 13.48 16.07
CA HIS A 33 8.08 13.45 16.40
C HIS A 33 7.40 12.18 15.85
N GLU A 34 7.69 11.82 14.60
CA GLU A 34 7.02 10.73 13.90
C GLU A 34 7.41 9.34 14.45
N ILE A 35 8.71 9.12 14.71
CA ILE A 35 9.20 7.85 15.28
C ILE A 35 9.21 7.83 16.81
N ARG A 36 8.73 8.90 17.45
CA ARG A 36 8.64 9.06 18.91
C ARG A 36 9.95 8.79 19.63
N LEU A 37 11.02 9.41 19.13
CA LEU A 37 12.35 9.31 19.72
C LEU A 37 12.91 10.70 20.10
N PRO A 38 13.84 10.76 21.09
CA PRO A 38 14.56 11.99 21.38
C PRO A 38 15.32 12.53 20.17
N ARG A 39 15.31 13.86 19.97
CA ARG A 39 16.00 14.54 18.85
C ARG A 39 17.47 14.16 18.74
N THR A 40 18.16 14.01 19.86
CA THR A 40 19.57 13.59 19.93
C THR A 40 19.79 12.19 19.36
N THR A 41 18.85 11.26 19.59
CA THR A 41 18.90 9.90 19.02
C THR A 41 18.70 9.95 17.52
N VAL A 42 17.70 10.70 17.06
CA VAL A 42 17.42 10.85 15.61
C VAL A 42 18.55 11.53 14.88
N TYR A 43 19.14 12.58 15.49
CA TYR A 43 20.32 13.23 14.92
C TYR A 43 21.47 12.22 14.69
N ARG A 44 21.80 11.39 15.68
CA ARG A 44 22.84 10.35 15.54
C ARG A 44 22.51 9.30 14.46
N ILE A 45 21.24 8.94 14.31
CA ILE A 45 20.79 8.03 13.25
C ILE A 45 21.02 8.68 11.89
N LEU A 46 20.60 9.92 11.71
CA LEU A 46 20.72 10.64 10.45
C LEU A 46 22.20 10.88 10.09
N GLU A 47 23.05 11.26 11.04
CA GLU A 47 24.50 11.37 10.83
C GLU A 47 25.10 10.03 10.37
N THR A 48 24.71 8.92 10.99
CA THR A 48 25.15 7.57 10.56
C THR A 48 24.71 7.26 9.13
N LEU A 49 23.49 7.62 8.76
CA LEU A 49 22.98 7.44 7.39
C LEU A 49 23.67 8.37 6.38
N CYS A 50 24.08 9.56 6.81
CA CYS A 50 24.89 10.46 5.99
C CYS A 50 26.29 9.89 5.76
N VAL A 51 26.96 9.41 6.82
CA VAL A 51 28.27 8.73 6.69
C VAL A 51 28.19 7.51 5.79
N SER A 52 27.08 6.77 5.85
CA SER A 52 26.83 5.61 4.98
C SER A 52 26.43 6.00 3.55
N GLY A 53 26.25 7.29 3.25
CA GLY A 53 25.90 7.81 1.94
C GLY A 53 24.43 7.66 1.53
N PHE A 54 23.55 7.11 2.35
CA PHE A 54 22.11 6.93 2.04
C PHE A 54 21.30 8.21 2.18
N VAL A 55 21.78 9.16 2.98
CA VAL A 55 21.11 10.43 3.28
C VAL A 55 22.12 11.57 3.12
N TYR A 56 21.65 12.74 2.75
CA TYR A 56 22.45 13.97 2.83
C TYR A 56 21.62 15.07 3.51
N ARG A 57 22.32 16.02 4.14
CA ARG A 57 21.71 17.21 4.68
C ARG A 57 21.85 18.33 3.67
N ASP A 58 20.74 18.91 3.27
CA ASP A 58 20.72 20.03 2.36
C ASP A 58 21.08 21.31 3.12
N SER A 59 22.11 22.01 2.66
CA SER A 59 22.58 23.24 3.30
C SER A 59 21.65 24.44 3.09
N ALA A 60 20.73 24.37 2.13
CA ALA A 60 19.82 25.47 1.84
C ALA A 60 18.64 25.56 2.84
N ASP A 61 18.13 24.41 3.29
CA ASP A 61 16.95 24.35 4.17
C ASP A 61 17.13 23.45 5.40
N GLU A 62 18.35 22.95 5.62
CA GLU A 62 18.74 22.12 6.75
C GLU A 62 17.94 20.79 6.85
N ARG A 63 17.30 20.37 5.75
CA ARG A 63 16.54 19.14 5.66
C ARG A 63 17.42 17.97 5.24
N TYR A 64 17.12 16.80 5.78
CA TYR A 64 17.72 15.54 5.36
C TYR A 64 16.93 14.93 4.21
N ARG A 65 17.63 14.48 3.17
CA ARG A 65 17.06 13.88 1.95
C ARG A 65 17.79 12.59 1.60
N LEU A 66 17.08 11.69 0.90
CA LEU A 66 17.64 10.45 0.41
C LEU A 66 18.60 10.71 -0.77
N THR A 67 19.66 9.92 -0.84
CA THR A 67 20.53 9.85 -2.02
C THR A 67 20.07 8.77 -3.00
N ILE A 68 20.70 8.73 -4.17
CA ILE A 68 20.45 7.67 -5.16
C ILE A 68 20.80 6.26 -4.65
N LEU A 69 21.66 6.13 -3.63
CA LEU A 69 22.04 4.83 -3.08
C LEU A 69 20.85 4.05 -2.50
N VAL A 70 19.81 4.75 -2.00
CA VAL A 70 18.59 4.09 -1.51
C VAL A 70 17.90 3.28 -2.63
N ARG A 71 17.93 3.76 -3.87
CA ARG A 71 17.40 2.99 -5.01
C ARG A 71 18.18 1.71 -5.27
N GLY A 72 19.46 1.69 -4.97
CA GLY A 72 20.31 0.49 -5.09
C GLY A 72 19.91 -0.64 -4.14
N LEU A 73 19.25 -0.34 -3.01
CA LEU A 73 18.73 -1.36 -2.09
C LEU A 73 17.62 -2.22 -2.70
N SER A 74 16.94 -1.73 -3.73
CA SER A 74 15.88 -2.48 -4.42
C SER A 74 16.40 -3.32 -5.60
N GLY A 75 17.67 -3.24 -5.97
CA GLY A 75 18.22 -3.94 -7.13
C GLY A 75 18.20 -5.47 -7.02
N GLY A 76 18.18 -6.02 -5.81
CA GLY A 76 18.01 -7.45 -5.56
C GLY A 76 16.55 -7.87 -5.27
N PHE A 77 15.60 -6.94 -5.33
CA PHE A 77 14.20 -7.21 -5.12
C PHE A 77 13.55 -7.58 -6.46
N ASP A 78 13.23 -8.85 -6.59
CA ASP A 78 12.44 -9.36 -7.73
C ASP A 78 10.96 -9.08 -7.43
N ASP A 79 10.47 -7.94 -7.92
CA ASP A 79 9.04 -7.66 -7.86
C ASP A 79 8.33 -8.61 -8.82
N GLU A 80 7.21 -9.16 -8.38
CA GLU A 80 6.44 -10.08 -9.20
C GLU A 80 6.23 -9.46 -10.59
N ALA A 81 6.65 -10.16 -11.63
CA ALA A 81 6.71 -9.64 -13.01
C ALA A 81 5.39 -8.99 -13.47
N TRP A 82 4.24 -9.49 -12.94
CA TRP A 82 2.92 -8.93 -13.25
C TRP A 82 2.73 -7.48 -12.77
N ILE A 83 3.41 -7.07 -11.68
CA ILE A 83 3.33 -5.67 -11.22
C ILE A 83 3.93 -4.76 -12.29
N HIS A 84 5.14 -5.06 -12.77
CA HIS A 84 5.81 -4.21 -13.74
C HIS A 84 5.20 -4.28 -15.13
N GLN A 85 4.84 -5.49 -15.58
CA GLN A 85 4.43 -5.72 -16.96
C GLN A 85 2.93 -5.46 -17.19
N ILE A 86 2.08 -5.68 -16.20
CA ILE A 86 0.63 -5.62 -16.33
C ILE A 86 0.04 -4.48 -15.48
N ALA A 87 0.28 -4.50 -14.16
CA ALA A 87 -0.40 -3.63 -13.24
C ALA A 87 0.02 -2.17 -13.38
N LYS A 88 1.32 -1.90 -13.39
CA LYS A 88 1.89 -0.55 -13.47
C LYS A 88 1.42 0.21 -14.72
N PRO A 89 1.55 -0.30 -15.96
CA PRO A 89 1.03 0.39 -17.13
C PRO A 89 -0.46 0.71 -17.04
N ALA A 90 -1.27 -0.25 -16.52
CA ALA A 90 -2.72 -0.10 -16.42
C ALA A 90 -3.12 1.01 -15.44
N ILE A 91 -2.52 1.06 -14.23
CA ILE A 91 -2.87 2.10 -13.24
C ILE A 91 -2.34 3.47 -13.64
N TYR A 92 -1.20 3.57 -14.32
CA TYR A 92 -0.71 4.86 -14.84
C TYR A 92 -1.60 5.39 -15.97
N GLN A 93 -2.13 4.50 -16.83
CA GLN A 93 -3.15 4.89 -17.80
C GLN A 93 -4.41 5.38 -17.11
N LEU A 94 -4.93 4.64 -16.14
CA LEU A 94 -6.11 5.03 -15.37
C LEU A 94 -5.89 6.37 -14.65
N CYS A 95 -4.73 6.59 -14.03
CA CYS A 95 -4.40 7.85 -13.37
C CYS A 95 -4.44 9.03 -14.35
N ARG A 96 -3.93 8.90 -15.58
CA ARG A 96 -4.04 9.94 -16.61
C ARG A 96 -5.48 10.27 -17.00
N GLU A 97 -6.35 9.25 -17.01
CA GLU A 97 -7.77 9.42 -17.36
C GLU A 97 -8.58 10.10 -16.26
N ILE A 98 -8.31 9.79 -14.99
CA ILE A 98 -9.09 10.30 -13.86
C ILE A 98 -8.41 11.42 -13.11
N VAL A 99 -7.11 11.62 -13.33
CA VAL A 99 -6.21 12.62 -12.72
C VAL A 99 -5.94 12.40 -11.22
N TRP A 100 -6.69 11.56 -10.53
CA TRP A 100 -6.51 11.21 -9.11
C TRP A 100 -5.53 10.06 -8.93
N PRO A 101 -4.83 10.00 -7.77
CA PRO A 101 -3.88 8.92 -7.50
C PRO A 101 -4.59 7.55 -7.40
N VAL A 102 -3.96 6.57 -8.04
CA VAL A 102 -4.39 5.17 -8.07
C VAL A 102 -3.27 4.30 -7.51
N SER A 103 -3.63 3.26 -6.78
CA SER A 103 -2.66 2.31 -6.23
C SER A 103 -3.17 0.88 -6.28
N ILE A 104 -2.23 -0.07 -6.30
CA ILE A 104 -2.48 -1.50 -6.15
C ILE A 104 -1.83 -1.99 -4.88
N ALA A 105 -2.55 -2.83 -4.13
CA ALA A 105 -2.07 -3.46 -2.92
C ALA A 105 -2.39 -4.96 -2.89
N THR A 106 -1.49 -5.73 -2.29
CA THR A 106 -1.65 -7.16 -2.00
C THR A 106 -1.52 -7.41 -0.51
N LEU A 107 -1.95 -8.58 -0.04
CA LEU A 107 -1.76 -8.98 1.33
C LEU A 107 -0.27 -9.21 1.62
N SER A 108 0.19 -8.73 2.77
CA SER A 108 1.52 -9.02 3.34
C SER A 108 1.38 -9.21 4.85
N GLY A 109 1.44 -10.45 5.31
CA GLY A 109 1.15 -10.79 6.71
C GLY A 109 -0.27 -10.39 7.10
N THR A 110 -0.42 -9.46 8.02
CA THR A 110 -1.71 -8.93 8.52
C THR A 110 -2.01 -7.50 8.04
N LYS A 111 -1.36 -7.07 6.96
CA LYS A 111 -1.51 -5.73 6.37
C LYS A 111 -1.69 -5.84 4.86
N MET A 112 -2.25 -4.81 4.26
CA MET A 112 -2.17 -4.60 2.82
C MET A 112 -0.89 -3.81 2.52
N MET A 113 -0.08 -4.30 1.59
CA MET A 113 1.13 -3.61 1.15
C MET A 113 0.93 -3.05 -0.25
N LEU A 114 1.19 -1.76 -0.43
CA LEU A 114 1.18 -1.15 -1.75
C LEU A 114 2.30 -1.73 -2.60
N ARG A 115 1.95 -2.21 -3.78
CA ARG A 115 2.90 -2.74 -4.77
C ARG A 115 3.29 -1.67 -5.78
N GLU A 116 2.36 -0.80 -6.12
CA GLU A 116 2.58 0.35 -6.99
C GLU A 116 1.59 1.47 -6.67
N ALA A 117 1.99 2.73 -6.87
CA ALA A 117 1.17 3.91 -6.65
C ALA A 117 1.54 5.02 -7.63
N THR A 118 0.52 5.73 -8.11
CA THR A 118 0.69 6.81 -9.09
C THR A 118 0.76 8.20 -8.47
N ASP A 119 1.01 8.29 -7.17
CA ASP A 119 1.00 9.55 -6.41
C ASP A 119 1.98 10.60 -6.95
N HIS A 120 3.11 10.14 -7.51
CA HIS A 120 4.11 11.02 -8.14
C HIS A 120 3.74 11.45 -9.57
N ALA A 121 2.74 10.81 -10.17
CA ALA A 121 2.29 11.07 -11.53
C ALA A 121 1.11 12.05 -11.62
N THR A 122 0.59 12.52 -10.47
CA THR A 122 -0.52 13.46 -10.40
C THR A 122 -0.26 14.56 -9.37
N PRO A 123 -0.62 15.83 -9.68
CA PRO A 123 -0.56 16.92 -8.71
C PRO A 123 -1.66 16.87 -7.64
N LEU A 124 -2.67 16.00 -7.80
CA LEU A 124 -3.83 15.92 -6.91
C LEU A 124 -3.63 14.94 -5.73
N ALA A 125 -2.46 14.33 -5.58
CA ALA A 125 -2.14 13.50 -4.43
C ALA A 125 -2.00 14.39 -3.18
N ILE A 126 -2.91 14.20 -2.19
CA ILE A 126 -2.90 14.93 -0.91
C ILE A 126 -1.69 14.47 -0.06
N GLU A 127 -1.47 13.17 0.00
CA GLU A 127 -0.28 12.54 0.56
C GLU A 127 0.32 11.63 -0.49
N ARG A 128 1.64 11.54 -0.53
CA ARG A 128 2.35 10.67 -1.47
C ARG A 128 2.67 9.34 -0.81
N TYR A 129 2.19 8.28 -1.42
CA TYR A 129 2.52 6.91 -1.04
C TYR A 129 3.39 6.28 -2.12
N SER A 130 4.18 5.30 -1.70
CA SER A 130 5.06 4.52 -2.59
C SER A 130 4.87 3.02 -2.34
N ALA A 131 5.42 2.20 -3.21
CA ALA A 131 5.53 0.77 -2.99
C ALA A 131 6.17 0.47 -1.62
N GLY A 132 5.72 -0.60 -0.95
CA GLY A 132 6.13 -0.97 0.40
C GLY A 132 5.31 -0.31 1.53
N PHE A 133 4.52 0.74 1.25
CA PHE A 133 3.65 1.33 2.28
C PHE A 133 2.58 0.34 2.74
N GLN A 134 2.37 0.26 4.06
CA GLN A 134 1.44 -0.68 4.67
C GLN A 134 0.15 -0.01 5.11
N LEU A 135 -0.98 -0.63 4.78
CA LEU A 135 -2.32 -0.22 5.15
C LEU A 135 -2.96 -1.26 6.07
N SER A 136 -3.84 -0.82 6.97
CA SER A 136 -4.65 -1.73 7.78
C SER A 136 -5.55 -2.60 6.90
N LEU A 137 -5.75 -3.87 7.29
CA LEU A 137 -6.78 -4.74 6.68
C LEU A 137 -8.21 -4.24 6.90
N LEU A 138 -8.42 -3.33 7.84
CA LEU A 138 -9.73 -2.69 8.08
C LEU A 138 -9.90 -1.36 7.35
N SER A 139 -8.90 -0.91 6.55
CA SER A 139 -9.06 0.17 5.57
C SER A 139 -10.00 -0.25 4.43
N ALA A 140 -10.44 0.68 3.57
CA ALA A 140 -11.23 0.33 2.38
C ALA A 140 -10.51 -0.71 1.51
N THR A 141 -9.21 -0.54 1.28
CA THR A 141 -8.35 -1.47 0.54
C THR A 141 -8.33 -2.87 1.17
N GLY A 142 -8.16 -2.94 2.49
CA GLY A 142 -8.11 -4.22 3.20
C GLY A 142 -9.47 -4.89 3.32
N ARG A 143 -10.55 -4.12 3.50
CA ARG A 143 -11.92 -4.68 3.55
C ARG A 143 -12.34 -5.27 2.21
N VAL A 144 -11.94 -4.70 1.09
CA VAL A 144 -12.13 -5.32 -0.23
C VAL A 144 -11.40 -6.66 -0.32
N TYR A 145 -10.16 -6.72 0.18
CA TYR A 145 -9.42 -7.98 0.26
C TYR A 145 -10.18 -9.02 1.10
N LEU A 146 -10.53 -8.68 2.35
CA LEU A 146 -11.21 -9.58 3.28
C LEU A 146 -12.58 -10.06 2.75
N ALA A 147 -13.30 -9.20 2.02
CA ALA A 147 -14.58 -9.55 1.43
C ALA A 147 -14.47 -10.58 0.29
N ASN A 148 -13.31 -10.66 -0.37
CA ASN A 148 -13.13 -11.45 -1.59
C ASN A 148 -12.08 -12.57 -1.46
N CYS A 149 -11.31 -12.64 -0.37
CA CYS A 149 -10.38 -13.73 -0.11
C CYS A 149 -11.11 -15.03 0.32
N PRO A 150 -10.45 -16.21 0.28
CA PRO A 150 -11.01 -17.45 0.75
C PRO A 150 -11.55 -17.35 2.20
N PRO A 151 -12.72 -17.94 2.51
CA PRO A 151 -13.36 -17.82 3.83
C PRO A 151 -12.44 -18.22 4.99
N ALA A 152 -11.70 -19.31 4.87
CA ALA A 152 -10.79 -19.79 5.91
C ALA A 152 -9.68 -18.77 6.19
N GLN A 153 -9.11 -18.15 5.15
CA GLN A 153 -8.10 -17.12 5.29
C GLN A 153 -8.66 -15.84 5.92
N ARG A 154 -9.85 -15.42 5.48
CA ARG A 154 -10.56 -14.27 6.10
C ARG A 154 -10.74 -14.48 7.58
N ASP A 155 -11.25 -15.65 7.96
CA ASP A 155 -11.58 -15.97 9.33
C ASP A 155 -10.34 -15.99 10.24
N ALA A 156 -9.24 -16.57 9.76
CA ALA A 156 -7.95 -16.55 10.45
C ALA A 156 -7.40 -15.10 10.61
N LEU A 157 -7.47 -14.29 9.56
CA LEU A 157 -7.03 -12.89 9.63
C LEU A 157 -7.86 -12.08 10.62
N ILE A 158 -9.19 -12.22 10.61
CA ILE A 158 -10.07 -11.52 11.56
C ILE A 158 -9.75 -11.94 12.99
N GLU A 159 -9.49 -13.21 13.25
CA GLU A 159 -9.11 -13.69 14.59
C GLU A 159 -7.80 -13.06 15.07
N ILE A 160 -6.78 -12.98 14.22
CA ILE A 160 -5.52 -12.30 14.56
C ILE A 160 -5.74 -10.82 14.85
N LEU A 161 -6.52 -10.12 14.03
CA LEU A 161 -6.82 -8.70 14.22
C LEU A 161 -7.62 -8.45 15.51
N ALA A 162 -8.56 -9.32 15.85
CA ALA A 162 -9.38 -9.18 17.07
C ALA A 162 -8.54 -9.26 18.35
N ARG A 163 -7.41 -9.98 18.32
CA ARG A 163 -6.45 -10.06 19.44
C ARG A 163 -5.46 -8.89 19.48
N SER A 164 -5.44 -8.05 18.44
CA SER A 164 -4.53 -6.91 18.36
C SER A 164 -4.91 -5.83 19.39
N THR A 165 -3.90 -5.18 19.97
CA THR A 165 -4.09 -4.03 20.86
C THR A 165 -4.16 -2.69 20.12
N LYS A 166 -3.95 -2.68 18.81
CA LYS A 166 -3.98 -1.47 17.99
C LYS A 166 -5.40 -0.93 17.85
N GLU A 167 -5.55 0.38 17.95
CA GLU A 167 -6.87 1.03 17.82
C GLU A 167 -7.46 0.84 16.40
N GLU A 168 -6.62 0.82 15.38
CA GLU A 168 -7.04 0.59 13.99
C GLU A 168 -7.65 -0.80 13.74
N ASP A 169 -7.38 -1.78 14.62
CA ASP A 169 -7.88 -3.15 14.53
C ASP A 169 -9.13 -3.40 15.40
N LYS A 170 -9.56 -2.40 16.20
CA LYS A 170 -10.71 -2.47 17.10
C LYS A 170 -12.01 -3.00 16.44
N PRO A 171 -12.36 -2.61 15.18
CA PRO A 171 -13.57 -3.15 14.55
C PRO A 171 -13.56 -4.65 14.34
N ALA A 172 -12.39 -5.33 14.34
CA ALA A 172 -12.32 -6.78 14.24
C ALA A 172 -12.85 -7.52 15.49
N ARG A 173 -13.00 -6.82 16.63
CA ARG A 173 -13.52 -7.39 17.88
C ARG A 173 -15.01 -7.66 17.79
N ASP A 174 -15.78 -6.88 17.01
CA ASP A 174 -17.15 -7.22 16.64
C ASP A 174 -17.18 -7.98 15.32
N ARG A 175 -16.93 -9.30 15.45
CA ARG A 175 -16.90 -10.19 14.27
C ARG A 175 -18.22 -10.19 13.49
N GLY A 176 -19.36 -10.08 14.19
CA GLY A 176 -20.68 -10.12 13.55
C GLY A 176 -20.94 -8.90 12.67
N GLU A 177 -20.64 -7.70 13.20
CA GLU A 177 -20.76 -6.47 12.44
C GLU A 177 -19.78 -6.42 11.28
N LEU A 178 -18.51 -6.81 11.51
CA LEU A 178 -17.50 -6.84 10.46
C LEU A 178 -17.91 -7.79 9.32
N LEU A 179 -18.38 -9.00 9.60
CA LEU A 179 -18.79 -9.95 8.56
C LEU A 179 -19.99 -9.45 7.76
N ARG A 180 -20.96 -8.76 8.39
CA ARG A 180 -22.08 -8.11 7.67
C ARG A 180 -21.56 -7.03 6.73
N ALA A 181 -20.69 -6.15 7.19
CA ALA A 181 -20.09 -5.11 6.36
C ALA A 181 -19.28 -5.70 5.19
N LEU A 182 -18.54 -6.80 5.41
CA LEU A 182 -17.80 -7.48 4.35
C LEU A 182 -18.73 -8.15 3.32
N ALA A 183 -19.89 -8.69 3.75
CA ALA A 183 -20.90 -9.23 2.84
C ALA A 183 -21.49 -8.15 1.94
N GLU A 184 -21.78 -6.95 2.47
CA GLU A 184 -22.23 -5.80 1.70
C GLU A 184 -21.17 -5.35 0.68
N ILE A 185 -19.91 -5.27 1.09
CA ILE A 185 -18.79 -4.93 0.21
C ILE A 185 -18.70 -5.95 -0.94
N LYS A 186 -18.85 -7.23 -0.64
CA LYS A 186 -18.84 -8.29 -1.65
C LYS A 186 -20.00 -8.15 -2.64
N ALA A 187 -21.20 -7.85 -2.14
CA ALA A 187 -22.39 -7.65 -2.96
C ALA A 187 -22.28 -6.42 -3.88
N HIS A 188 -21.78 -5.30 -3.35
CA HIS A 188 -21.60 -4.07 -4.12
C HIS A 188 -20.35 -4.10 -5.02
N GLY A 189 -19.36 -4.95 -4.71
CA GLY A 189 -18.11 -5.08 -5.44
C GLY A 189 -17.13 -3.91 -5.22
N TYR A 190 -17.29 -3.14 -4.14
CA TYR A 190 -16.36 -2.08 -3.74
C TYR A 190 -16.46 -1.79 -2.24
N ALA A 191 -15.41 -1.18 -1.69
CA ALA A 191 -15.44 -0.55 -0.39
C ALA A 191 -15.06 0.92 -0.51
N SER A 192 -15.62 1.76 0.36
CA SER A 192 -15.22 3.17 0.50
C SER A 192 -14.93 3.51 1.96
N ALA A 193 -14.09 4.52 2.14
CA ALA A 193 -13.81 5.11 3.44
C ALA A 193 -13.53 6.59 3.29
N THR A 194 -13.83 7.32 4.36
CA THR A 194 -13.38 8.71 4.54
C THR A 194 -12.21 8.71 5.50
N ARG A 195 -11.18 9.49 5.18
CA ARG A 195 -10.02 9.66 6.02
C ARG A 195 -9.69 11.13 6.15
N THR A 196 -9.70 11.64 7.37
CA THR A 196 -9.26 13.00 7.66
C THR A 196 -7.73 13.03 7.70
N ARG A 197 -7.14 13.88 6.86
CA ARG A 197 -5.70 14.10 6.78
C ARG A 197 -5.41 15.56 7.03
N ARG A 198 -4.77 15.86 8.16
CA ARG A 198 -4.53 17.24 8.61
C ARG A 198 -5.84 18.04 8.62
N LEU A 199 -6.11 18.83 7.57
CA LEU A 199 -7.33 19.65 7.42
C LEU A 199 -8.16 19.26 6.19
N ILE A 200 -7.84 18.14 5.52
CA ILE A 200 -8.47 17.73 4.27
C ILE A 200 -9.03 16.32 4.43
N ASP A 201 -10.30 16.16 4.15
CA ASP A 201 -10.94 14.85 4.06
C ASP A 201 -10.66 14.24 2.68
N GLU A 202 -10.22 13.00 2.69
CA GLU A 202 -9.94 12.20 1.51
C GLU A 202 -10.89 11.01 1.46
N TYR A 203 -11.55 10.83 0.33
CA TYR A 203 -12.28 9.60 0.04
C TYR A 203 -11.36 8.58 -0.60
N THR A 204 -11.48 7.36 -0.14
CA THR A 204 -10.83 6.18 -0.69
C THR A 204 -11.90 5.25 -1.25
N VAL A 205 -11.78 4.82 -2.51
CA VAL A 205 -12.66 3.81 -3.13
C VAL A 205 -11.79 2.69 -3.67
N SER A 206 -12.08 1.47 -3.25
CA SER A 206 -11.30 0.27 -3.59
C SER A 206 -12.19 -0.79 -4.23
N VAL A 207 -11.67 -1.47 -5.26
CA VAL A 207 -12.30 -2.62 -5.91
C VAL A 207 -11.35 -3.82 -5.88
N PRO A 208 -11.85 -5.08 -5.87
CA PRO A 208 -11.00 -6.25 -5.96
C PRO A 208 -10.45 -6.42 -7.37
N ILE A 209 -9.21 -6.91 -7.47
CA ILE A 209 -8.66 -7.50 -8.68
C ILE A 209 -8.64 -9.01 -8.45
N PRO A 210 -9.52 -9.80 -9.09
CA PRO A 210 -9.50 -11.25 -8.95
C PRO A 210 -8.19 -11.84 -9.45
N MET A 211 -7.53 -12.65 -8.61
CA MET A 211 -6.28 -13.35 -8.91
C MET A 211 -6.40 -14.78 -8.36
N GLY A 212 -5.60 -15.72 -8.84
CA GLY A 212 -5.79 -17.15 -8.57
C GLY A 212 -5.95 -17.56 -7.10
N GLU A 213 -5.01 -17.15 -6.24
CA GLU A 213 -4.99 -17.59 -4.82
C GLU A 213 -5.59 -16.58 -3.83
N GLY A 214 -5.91 -15.38 -4.27
CA GLY A 214 -6.49 -14.31 -3.48
C GLY A 214 -6.52 -13.01 -4.27
N PRO A 215 -7.39 -12.05 -3.93
CA PRO A 215 -7.48 -10.81 -4.68
C PRO A 215 -6.31 -9.87 -4.37
N ALA A 216 -5.92 -9.05 -5.35
CA ALA A 216 -5.32 -7.75 -5.07
C ALA A 216 -6.43 -6.70 -4.91
N ALA A 217 -6.08 -5.50 -4.49
CA ALA A 217 -7.00 -4.38 -4.37
C ALA A 217 -6.52 -3.19 -5.21
N LEU A 218 -7.39 -2.65 -6.06
CA LEU A 218 -7.18 -1.43 -6.83
C LEU A 218 -7.92 -0.28 -6.15
N THR A 219 -7.23 0.82 -5.87
CA THR A 219 -7.74 1.91 -5.05
C THR A 219 -7.54 3.25 -5.73
N VAL A 220 -8.56 4.11 -5.75
CA VAL A 220 -8.45 5.54 -6.05
C VAL A 220 -8.66 6.35 -4.78
N ARG A 221 -7.96 7.48 -4.67
CA ARG A 221 -8.11 8.46 -3.59
C ARG A 221 -8.41 9.83 -4.17
N PHE A 222 -9.32 10.58 -3.56
CA PHE A 222 -9.68 11.93 -4.01
C PHE A 222 -10.19 12.81 -2.87
N ALA A 223 -9.96 14.14 -2.98
CA ALA A 223 -10.35 15.10 -1.97
C ALA A 223 -11.89 15.22 -1.88
N ALA A 224 -12.42 15.14 -0.67
CA ALA A 224 -13.85 15.31 -0.42
C ALA A 224 -14.35 16.73 -0.77
N SER A 225 -13.46 17.72 -0.67
CA SER A 225 -13.75 19.11 -1.06
C SER A 225 -13.88 19.32 -2.58
N ALA A 226 -13.25 18.44 -3.38
CA ALA A 226 -13.29 18.54 -4.84
C ALA A 226 -14.48 17.78 -5.44
N LEU A 227 -14.89 16.66 -4.83
CA LEU A 227 -15.94 15.81 -5.38
C LEU A 227 -16.64 15.03 -4.26
N PRO A 228 -17.98 15.12 -4.10
CA PRO A 228 -18.75 14.30 -3.17
C PRO A 228 -18.60 12.82 -3.47
N LEU A 229 -18.63 11.95 -2.43
CA LEU A 229 -18.43 10.51 -2.57
C LEU A 229 -19.34 9.88 -3.64
N LYS A 230 -20.63 10.24 -3.65
CA LYS A 230 -21.61 9.71 -4.64
C LYS A 230 -21.17 10.00 -6.07
N ALA A 231 -20.81 11.25 -6.36
CA ALA A 231 -20.34 11.64 -7.69
C ALA A 231 -19.00 10.98 -8.04
N GLY A 232 -18.11 10.80 -7.06
CA GLY A 232 -16.86 10.04 -7.20
C GLY A 232 -17.11 8.57 -7.55
N LEU A 233 -18.07 7.92 -6.90
CA LEU A 233 -18.47 6.55 -7.21
C LEU A 233 -19.02 6.45 -8.63
N GLU A 234 -19.97 7.32 -9.02
CA GLU A 234 -20.55 7.33 -10.36
C GLU A 234 -19.46 7.51 -11.45
N ARG A 235 -18.49 8.37 -11.21
CA ARG A 235 -17.42 8.71 -12.15
C ARG A 235 -16.29 7.67 -12.21
N PHE A 236 -15.84 7.16 -11.07
CA PHE A 236 -14.59 6.38 -10.99
C PHE A 236 -14.83 4.87 -10.90
N LEU A 237 -15.94 4.41 -10.27
CA LEU A 237 -16.17 2.99 -10.06
C LEU A 237 -16.23 2.16 -11.37
N PRO A 238 -16.88 2.61 -12.44
CA PRO A 238 -16.84 1.89 -13.72
C PRO A 238 -15.42 1.77 -14.28
N LYS A 239 -14.63 2.82 -14.19
CA LYS A 239 -13.24 2.85 -14.67
C LYS A 239 -12.32 1.96 -13.84
N LEU A 240 -12.48 1.97 -12.52
CA LEU A 240 -11.77 1.07 -11.61
C LEU A 240 -12.07 -0.40 -11.93
N ARG A 241 -13.33 -0.75 -12.10
CA ARG A 241 -13.77 -2.11 -12.44
C ARG A 241 -13.20 -2.56 -13.79
N HIS A 242 -13.24 -1.71 -14.79
CA HIS A 242 -12.65 -1.99 -16.10
C HIS A 242 -11.15 -2.24 -16.00
N CYS A 243 -10.41 -1.38 -15.29
CA CYS A 243 -8.98 -1.52 -15.07
C CYS A 243 -8.66 -2.80 -14.28
N ALA A 244 -9.41 -3.09 -13.22
CA ALA A 244 -9.25 -4.31 -12.43
C ALA A 244 -9.48 -5.58 -13.26
N ALA A 245 -10.52 -5.60 -14.09
CA ALA A 245 -10.79 -6.71 -14.98
C ALA A 245 -9.68 -6.92 -16.02
N LYS A 246 -9.18 -5.84 -16.63
CA LYS A 246 -8.04 -5.89 -17.56
C LYS A 246 -6.80 -6.49 -16.91
N ILE A 247 -6.43 -6.01 -15.71
CA ILE A 247 -5.29 -6.53 -14.95
C ILE A 247 -5.50 -8.02 -14.63
N SER A 248 -6.69 -8.41 -14.15
CA SER A 248 -7.03 -9.79 -13.81
C SER A 248 -6.89 -10.72 -15.02
N THR A 249 -7.46 -10.34 -16.17
CA THR A 249 -7.39 -11.14 -17.42
C THR A 249 -5.93 -11.34 -17.84
N SER A 250 -5.16 -10.26 -17.98
CA SER A 250 -3.75 -10.35 -18.40
C SER A 250 -2.89 -11.16 -17.42
N PHE A 251 -3.17 -11.05 -16.11
CA PHE A 251 -2.46 -11.84 -15.10
C PHE A 251 -2.77 -13.34 -15.23
N LEU A 252 -4.03 -13.71 -15.40
CA LEU A 252 -4.43 -15.11 -15.54
C LEU A 252 -3.90 -15.73 -16.83
N GLU A 253 -3.88 -14.98 -17.93
CA GLU A 253 -3.25 -15.39 -19.19
C GLU A 253 -1.75 -15.66 -19.01
N GLN A 254 -1.02 -14.73 -18.38
CA GLN A 254 0.41 -14.90 -18.09
C GLN A 254 0.68 -16.14 -17.23
N GLN A 255 -0.16 -16.38 -16.20
CA GLN A 255 -0.05 -17.58 -15.37
C GLN A 255 -0.33 -18.88 -16.15
N ALA A 256 -1.33 -18.87 -17.02
CA ALA A 256 -1.64 -20.03 -17.86
C ALA A 256 -0.49 -20.38 -18.81
N GLU A 257 0.11 -19.37 -19.45
CA GLU A 257 1.28 -19.55 -20.30
C GLU A 257 2.51 -20.08 -19.54
N ALA A 258 2.75 -19.56 -18.33
CA ALA A 258 3.86 -20.03 -17.49
C ALA A 258 3.68 -21.49 -17.09
N ARG A 259 2.46 -21.90 -16.73
CA ARG A 259 2.13 -23.29 -16.41
C ARG A 259 2.27 -24.21 -17.62
N ALA A 260 1.85 -23.77 -18.80
CA ALA A 260 1.98 -24.55 -20.03
C ALA A 260 3.46 -24.79 -20.41
N LYS A 261 4.33 -23.80 -20.19
CA LYS A 261 5.79 -23.92 -20.42
C LYS A 261 6.49 -24.79 -19.38
N SER A 262 5.94 -24.92 -18.17
CA SER A 262 6.51 -25.71 -17.06
C SER A 262 6.00 -27.17 -17.05
N ALA A 263 5.01 -27.53 -17.88
CA ALA A 263 4.53 -28.90 -17.99
C ALA A 263 5.62 -29.77 -18.64
N PRO A 264 6.01 -30.93 -18.03
CA PRO A 264 6.99 -31.82 -18.64
C PRO A 264 6.46 -32.28 -20.00
N GLN A 265 7.27 -32.09 -21.06
CA GLN A 265 7.00 -32.73 -22.34
C GLN A 265 6.99 -34.24 -22.07
N ALA A 266 5.79 -34.84 -22.13
CA ALA A 266 5.68 -36.29 -22.11
C ALA A 266 6.50 -36.84 -23.28
N THR A 267 7.66 -37.37 -22.97
CA THR A 267 8.51 -38.12 -23.92
C THR A 267 7.71 -39.30 -24.44
N ALA A 268 7.33 -39.26 -25.70
CA ALA A 268 6.77 -40.38 -26.44
C ALA A 268 7.82 -41.47 -26.65
#